data_6e3dec538aa83d36ba399dd1a771f4f2
#
_entry.id   6e3dec538aa83d36ba399dd1a771f4f2
#
_cell.length_a   1.000
_cell.length_b   1.000
_cell.length_c   1.000
_cell.angle_alpha   90.00
_cell.angle_beta   90.00
_cell.angle_gamma   90.00
#
_symmetry.space_group_name_H-M   'P 1'
#
loop_
_entity.id
_entity.type
_entity.pdbx_description
1 polymer ?
#
loop_
_entity_poly.entity_id
_entity_poly.type
_entity_poly.pdbx_seq_one_letter_code
_entity_poly.pdbx_strand_id
1 'polypeptide(L)'
;LLLLGACAPSHPSESSDTLTPSESVEPSTEPVASVPEGTALDESELDALREFFGDANNWNSQILASGEFYGVENIDLYLFFQRGIPLGAAQQADADERAYYVSVTDYGETFDIFCLPVSEMDKITREYLKLPLAELKGVGLDRFVYWEKTDCYYFKPAGTNVLLPEITGAYRQDDGSIRMYYHNQLESPTPEMVVTVLPENGTYRIISNQIVQ
;
A
#
# COMPACT_ATOMS: atom_id res chain seq x y z
N LEU A 1 22.86 14.88 56.47
CA LEU A 1 24.19 14.43 56.92
C LEU A 1 24.59 13.14 56.21
N LEU A 2 25.65 13.23 55.37
CA LEU A 2 26.69 12.22 55.11
C LEU A 2 26.25 10.82 54.56
N LEU A 3 26.86 10.17 53.66
CA LEU A 3 28.09 10.19 52.83
C LEU A 3 28.02 9.04 51.84
N LEU A 4 28.44 9.27 50.62
CA LEU A 4 29.30 8.49 49.72
C LEU A 4 29.47 6.98 49.97
N GLY A 5 29.32 6.21 48.88
CA GLY A 5 29.82 4.86 48.72
C GLY A 5 29.77 4.41 47.27
N ALA A 6 30.84 4.68 46.51
CA ALA A 6 31.06 4.10 45.18
C ALA A 6 31.60 2.66 45.36
N CYS A 7 31.06 1.73 44.56
CA CYS A 7 31.76 0.50 44.21
C CYS A 7 31.30 0.05 42.82
N ALA A 8 32.22 0.06 41.89
CA ALA A 8 32.12 -0.70 40.63
C ALA A 8 32.64 -2.14 40.85
N PRO A 9 32.13 -3.09 40.13
CA PRO A 9 32.96 -4.17 39.60
C PRO A 9 32.80 -4.42 38.09
N SER A 10 33.95 -4.45 37.44
CA SER A 10 34.50 -5.40 36.48
C SER A 10 33.56 -6.13 35.50
N HIS A 11 33.82 -5.92 34.21
CA HIS A 11 33.37 -6.70 33.07
C HIS A 11 33.75 -8.18 33.12
N PRO A 12 32.97 -9.05 32.45
CA PRO A 12 33.57 -9.92 31.45
C PRO A 12 33.03 -9.66 30.05
N SER A 13 33.94 -9.72 29.09
CA SER A 13 33.73 -9.71 27.65
C SER A 13 32.93 -10.93 27.24
N GLU A 14 31.73 -10.70 26.67
CA GLU A 14 31.06 -11.70 25.82
C GLU A 14 31.05 -11.19 24.39
N SER A 15 31.59 -12.04 23.53
CA SER A 15 31.63 -11.88 22.09
C SER A 15 30.21 -11.93 21.54
N SER A 16 29.65 -10.79 21.16
CA SER A 16 28.40 -10.74 20.40
C SER A 16 28.72 -10.95 18.94
N ASP A 17 28.34 -12.10 18.41
CA ASP A 17 28.18 -12.29 16.96
C ASP A 17 27.22 -11.23 16.45
N THR A 18 27.76 -10.26 15.76
CA THR A 18 27.02 -9.22 15.08
C THR A 18 26.35 -9.84 13.85
N LEU A 19 25.10 -10.22 13.98
CA LEU A 19 24.24 -10.45 12.82
C LEU A 19 24.16 -9.11 12.08
N THR A 20 24.76 -9.07 10.90
CA THR A 20 24.66 -7.94 9.97
C THR A 20 23.17 -7.74 9.66
N PRO A 21 22.58 -6.56 9.91
CA PRO A 21 21.20 -6.28 9.48
C PRO A 21 21.16 -6.40 7.96
N SER A 22 20.19 -7.14 7.46
CA SER A 22 19.81 -7.14 6.03
C SER A 22 19.62 -5.70 5.61
N GLU A 23 20.38 -5.25 4.64
CA GLU A 23 20.30 -3.90 4.08
C GLU A 23 18.87 -3.68 3.60
N SER A 24 18.16 -2.77 4.25
CA SER A 24 16.81 -2.37 3.83
C SER A 24 16.96 -1.62 2.51
N VAL A 25 16.33 -2.12 1.46
CA VAL A 25 16.18 -1.38 0.19
C VAL A 25 15.39 -0.12 0.51
N GLU A 26 16.09 1.03 0.56
CA GLU A 26 15.42 2.33 0.75
C GLU A 26 14.64 2.68 -0.52
N PRO A 27 13.43 3.22 -0.41
CA PRO A 27 12.65 3.69 -1.56
C PRO A 27 13.42 4.83 -2.25
N SER A 28 13.72 4.66 -3.53
CA SER A 28 14.37 5.70 -4.34
C SER A 28 13.42 6.88 -4.54
N THR A 29 13.88 8.07 -4.22
CA THR A 29 13.16 9.33 -4.52
C THR A 29 13.55 9.91 -5.88
N GLU A 30 14.42 9.23 -6.64
CA GLU A 30 14.82 9.69 -7.97
C GLU A 30 13.78 9.31 -9.03
N PRO A 31 13.55 10.19 -10.04
CA PRO A 31 12.66 9.88 -11.15
C PRO A 31 13.14 8.63 -11.89
N VAL A 32 12.22 7.74 -12.21
CA VAL A 32 12.55 6.52 -12.97
C VAL A 32 12.78 6.88 -14.43
N ALA A 33 13.94 6.52 -14.97
CA ALA A 33 14.27 6.74 -16.37
C ALA A 33 13.30 6.01 -17.31
N SER A 34 13.01 6.61 -18.46
CA SER A 34 12.12 6.06 -19.50
C SER A 34 12.68 4.80 -20.20
N VAL A 35 13.95 4.50 -20.03
CA VAL A 35 14.60 3.30 -20.58
C VAL A 35 14.64 2.23 -19.48
N PRO A 36 14.02 1.06 -19.70
CA PRO A 36 14.07 -0.02 -18.73
C PRO A 36 15.52 -0.50 -18.49
N GLU A 37 15.95 -0.46 -17.24
CA GLU A 37 17.23 -1.00 -16.79
C GLU A 37 17.02 -2.38 -16.17
N GLY A 38 18.06 -3.23 -16.22
CA GLY A 38 18.06 -4.57 -15.66
C GLY A 38 17.90 -5.67 -16.69
N THR A 39 17.71 -6.90 -16.22
CA THR A 39 17.50 -8.09 -17.06
C THR A 39 16.03 -8.34 -17.25
N ALA A 40 15.56 -8.41 -18.51
CA ALA A 40 14.18 -8.73 -18.82
C ALA A 40 13.77 -10.07 -18.20
N LEU A 41 12.59 -10.14 -17.60
CA LEU A 41 12.03 -11.38 -17.08
C LEU A 41 11.66 -12.32 -18.21
N ASP A 42 11.71 -13.61 -17.95
CA ASP A 42 11.16 -14.60 -18.86
C ASP A 42 9.61 -14.64 -18.80
N GLU A 43 8.98 -15.35 -19.74
CA GLU A 43 7.52 -15.36 -19.84
C GLU A 43 6.84 -15.99 -18.62
N SER A 44 7.49 -16.99 -17.98
CA SER A 44 6.94 -17.62 -16.76
C SER A 44 6.94 -16.67 -15.58
N GLU A 45 7.98 -15.85 -15.44
CA GLU A 45 8.08 -14.82 -14.41
C GLU A 45 7.08 -13.67 -14.67
N LEU A 46 6.91 -13.29 -15.94
CA LEU A 46 5.89 -12.30 -16.34
C LEU A 46 4.48 -12.79 -16.03
N ASP A 47 4.18 -14.05 -16.30
CA ASP A 47 2.88 -14.64 -15.99
C ASP A 47 2.60 -14.66 -14.51
N ALA A 48 3.58 -14.91 -13.66
CA ALA A 48 3.43 -14.82 -12.20
C ALA A 48 3.09 -13.38 -11.74
N LEU A 49 3.68 -12.35 -12.36
CA LEU A 49 3.31 -10.96 -12.09
C LEU A 49 1.91 -10.61 -12.61
N ARG A 50 1.55 -11.09 -13.80
CA ARG A 50 0.19 -10.93 -14.35
C ARG A 50 -0.86 -11.57 -13.45
N GLU A 51 -0.59 -12.76 -12.92
CA GLU A 51 -1.48 -13.42 -11.96
C GLU A 51 -1.58 -12.62 -10.64
N PHE A 52 -0.45 -12.14 -10.12
CA PHE A 52 -0.40 -11.39 -8.87
C PHE A 52 -1.19 -10.08 -8.93
N PHE A 53 -1.10 -9.33 -10.03
CA PHE A 53 -1.75 -8.03 -10.20
C PHE A 53 -3.04 -8.06 -11.03
N GLY A 54 -3.28 -9.11 -11.80
CA GLY A 54 -4.34 -9.16 -12.82
C GLY A 54 -5.73 -9.53 -12.30
N ASP A 55 -5.87 -9.94 -11.05
CA ASP A 55 -7.19 -10.23 -10.48
C ASP A 55 -7.85 -8.96 -9.94
N ALA A 56 -8.89 -8.51 -10.62
CA ALA A 56 -9.71 -7.37 -10.22
C ALA A 56 -10.36 -7.53 -8.84
N ASN A 57 -10.51 -8.77 -8.37
CA ASN A 57 -11.06 -9.10 -7.04
C ASN A 57 -9.96 -9.28 -6.00
N ASN A 58 -8.75 -8.78 -6.25
CA ASN A 58 -7.63 -8.88 -5.34
C ASN A 58 -7.12 -7.47 -4.97
N TRP A 59 -6.72 -7.30 -3.70
CA TRP A 59 -6.14 -6.06 -3.20
C TRP A 59 -4.82 -5.69 -3.89
N ASN A 60 -4.08 -6.65 -4.43
CA ASN A 60 -2.85 -6.37 -5.19
C ASN A 60 -3.12 -5.47 -6.41
N SER A 61 -4.22 -5.69 -7.12
CA SER A 61 -4.62 -4.82 -8.24
C SER A 61 -4.98 -3.40 -7.79
N GLN A 62 -5.52 -3.25 -6.57
CA GLN A 62 -5.86 -1.95 -6.00
C GLN A 62 -4.62 -1.11 -5.67
N ILE A 63 -3.50 -1.75 -5.38
CA ILE A 63 -2.22 -1.07 -5.15
C ILE A 63 -1.81 -0.27 -6.39
N LEU A 64 -1.92 -0.86 -7.58
CA LEU A 64 -1.62 -0.17 -8.84
C LEU A 64 -2.59 0.99 -9.12
N ALA A 65 -3.83 0.88 -8.62
CA ALA A 65 -4.86 1.91 -8.76
C ALA A 65 -4.75 3.03 -7.71
N SER A 66 -3.86 2.90 -6.73
CA SER A 66 -3.73 3.86 -5.61
C SER A 66 -2.88 5.10 -5.95
N GLY A 67 -2.48 5.23 -7.23
CA GLY A 67 -1.68 6.37 -7.68
C GLY A 67 -0.19 6.21 -7.40
N GLU A 68 0.53 7.32 -7.47
CA GLU A 68 1.97 7.35 -7.29
C GLU A 68 2.35 7.35 -5.80
N PHE A 69 3.34 6.51 -5.44
CA PHE A 69 3.99 6.54 -4.12
C PHE A 69 5.44 6.03 -4.22
N TYR A 70 6.35 6.64 -3.45
CA TYR A 70 7.78 6.33 -3.44
C TYR A 70 8.18 5.29 -2.39
N GLY A 71 7.33 5.03 -1.43
CA GLY A 71 7.42 3.98 -0.41
C GLY A 71 6.02 3.57 -0.03
N VAL A 72 5.81 2.27 0.22
CA VAL A 72 4.47 1.73 0.49
C VAL A 72 3.77 2.39 1.68
N GLU A 73 4.54 2.94 2.63
CA GLU A 73 4.00 3.69 3.76
C GLU A 73 3.32 5.01 3.36
N ASN A 74 3.57 5.51 2.14
CA ASN A 74 2.96 6.72 1.57
C ASN A 74 1.81 6.42 0.61
N ILE A 75 1.34 5.18 0.51
CA ILE A 75 0.22 4.83 -0.35
C ILE A 75 -1.02 5.67 -0.02
N ASP A 76 -1.75 6.10 -1.04
CA ASP A 76 -3.03 6.79 -0.85
C ASP A 76 -4.09 5.81 -0.38
N LEU A 77 -4.40 5.83 0.92
CA LEU A 77 -5.33 4.90 1.56
C LEU A 77 -6.77 5.11 1.08
N TYR A 78 -7.14 6.34 0.71
CA TYR A 78 -8.47 6.58 0.17
C TYR A 78 -8.64 5.90 -1.20
N LEU A 79 -7.69 6.06 -2.10
CA LEU A 79 -7.73 5.40 -3.41
C LEU A 79 -7.64 3.88 -3.26
N PHE A 80 -6.80 3.40 -2.35
CA PHE A 80 -6.64 1.98 -2.08
C PHE A 80 -7.96 1.35 -1.58
N PHE A 81 -8.56 1.91 -0.54
CA PHE A 81 -9.77 1.36 0.08
C PHE A 81 -11.07 1.71 -0.63
N GLN A 82 -11.18 2.87 -1.26
CA GLN A 82 -12.40 3.29 -1.96
C GLN A 82 -12.79 2.33 -3.09
N ARG A 83 -11.81 1.73 -3.75
CA ARG A 83 -12.04 0.75 -4.82
C ARG A 83 -12.23 -0.67 -4.29
N GLY A 84 -12.02 -0.90 -2.99
CA GLY A 84 -12.13 -2.20 -2.34
C GLY A 84 -13.54 -2.63 -1.94
N ILE A 85 -14.60 -1.85 -2.24
CA ILE A 85 -15.99 -2.22 -1.91
C ILE A 85 -16.37 -3.59 -2.49
N PRO A 86 -16.07 -3.91 -3.76
CA PRO A 86 -16.35 -5.23 -4.31
C PRO A 86 -15.62 -6.36 -3.59
N LEU A 87 -14.54 -6.05 -2.85
CA LEU A 87 -13.74 -7.03 -2.12
C LEU A 87 -14.32 -7.41 -0.75
N GLY A 88 -15.49 -6.88 -0.40
CA GLY A 88 -16.23 -7.26 0.81
C GLY A 88 -15.67 -6.72 2.12
N ALA A 89 -14.69 -5.82 2.09
CA ALA A 89 -14.12 -5.20 3.29
C ALA A 89 -15.00 -4.10 3.89
N ALA A 90 -15.75 -3.40 3.03
CA ALA A 90 -16.65 -2.35 3.45
C ALA A 90 -18.09 -2.87 3.56
N GLN A 91 -18.80 -2.39 4.58
CA GLN A 91 -20.19 -2.73 4.85
C GLN A 91 -21.07 -1.50 4.59
N GLN A 92 -22.33 -1.72 4.22
CA GLN A 92 -23.27 -0.62 4.10
C GLN A 92 -23.56 -0.03 5.49
N ALA A 93 -23.46 1.29 5.59
CA ALA A 93 -23.72 2.00 6.83
C ALA A 93 -25.20 1.85 7.26
N ASP A 94 -25.42 1.67 8.55
CA ASP A 94 -26.77 1.65 9.13
C ASP A 94 -27.41 3.06 9.17
N ALA A 95 -28.61 3.17 9.72
CA ALA A 95 -29.36 4.44 9.75
C ALA A 95 -28.67 5.51 10.62
N ASP A 96 -28.12 5.12 11.77
CA ASP A 96 -27.45 6.04 12.70
C ASP A 96 -26.09 6.51 12.11
N GLU A 97 -25.35 5.59 11.52
CA GLU A 97 -24.08 5.83 10.83
C GLU A 97 -24.27 6.78 9.63
N ARG A 98 -25.30 6.54 8.85
CA ARG A 98 -25.67 7.41 7.73
C ARG A 98 -26.06 8.80 8.22
N ALA A 99 -26.87 8.90 9.28
CA ALA A 99 -27.28 10.19 9.85
C ALA A 99 -26.05 10.96 10.37
N TYR A 100 -25.09 10.29 11.00
CA TYR A 100 -23.84 10.90 11.40
C TYR A 100 -23.06 11.43 10.19
N TYR A 101 -22.86 10.61 9.15
CA TYR A 101 -22.11 11.01 7.94
C TYR A 101 -22.72 12.26 7.30
N VAL A 102 -24.05 12.29 7.12
CA VAL A 102 -24.78 13.43 6.57
C VAL A 102 -24.64 14.67 7.45
N SER A 103 -24.60 14.51 8.78
CA SER A 103 -24.49 15.63 9.71
C SER A 103 -23.15 16.36 9.66
N VAL A 104 -22.09 15.68 9.20
CA VAL A 104 -20.70 16.21 9.17
C VAL A 104 -20.18 16.45 7.76
N THR A 105 -21.00 16.17 6.74
CA THR A 105 -20.67 16.40 5.34
C THR A 105 -21.77 17.17 4.62
N ASP A 106 -21.45 17.77 3.47
CA ASP A 106 -22.46 18.43 2.61
C ASP A 106 -23.22 17.45 1.71
N TYR A 107 -23.07 16.13 1.91
CA TYR A 107 -23.74 15.13 1.10
C TYR A 107 -25.17 14.91 1.58
N GLY A 108 -26.12 14.90 0.63
CA GLY A 108 -27.52 14.60 0.92
C GLY A 108 -27.77 13.12 1.21
N GLU A 109 -28.95 12.80 1.77
CA GLU A 109 -29.36 11.46 2.21
C GLU A 109 -29.47 10.40 1.09
N THR A 110 -29.33 10.78 -0.19
CA THR A 110 -29.66 9.94 -1.35
C THR A 110 -28.54 8.98 -1.79
N PHE A 111 -27.38 9.03 -1.15
CA PHE A 111 -26.24 8.20 -1.55
C PHE A 111 -26.05 7.02 -0.61
N ASP A 112 -25.60 5.90 -1.18
CA ASP A 112 -25.11 4.79 -0.37
C ASP A 112 -23.80 5.21 0.32
N ILE A 113 -23.76 4.99 1.63
CA ILE A 113 -22.58 5.22 2.47
C ILE A 113 -22.08 3.86 2.94
N PHE A 114 -20.79 3.69 2.87
CA PHE A 114 -20.12 2.48 3.34
C PHE A 114 -19.25 2.79 4.53
N CYS A 115 -19.19 1.86 5.47
CA CYS A 115 -18.26 1.89 6.59
C CYS A 115 -17.17 0.85 6.39
N LEU A 116 -15.95 1.23 6.76
CA LEU A 116 -14.76 0.38 6.75
C LEU A 116 -14.17 0.38 8.15
N PRO A 117 -14.29 -0.72 8.91
CA PRO A 117 -13.74 -0.81 10.26
C PRO A 117 -12.22 -0.67 10.26
N VAL A 118 -11.68 0.08 11.22
CA VAL A 118 -10.22 0.28 11.37
C VAL A 118 -9.49 -1.05 11.51
N SER A 119 -10.10 -2.01 12.22
CA SER A 119 -9.54 -3.37 12.37
C SER A 119 -9.45 -4.14 11.04
N GLU A 120 -10.42 -3.95 10.13
CA GLU A 120 -10.37 -4.58 8.82
C GLU A 120 -9.34 -3.88 7.91
N MET A 121 -9.21 -2.55 8.01
CA MET A 121 -8.12 -1.82 7.34
C MET A 121 -6.75 -2.34 7.79
N ASP A 122 -6.51 -2.46 9.09
CA ASP A 122 -5.23 -2.96 9.63
C ASP A 122 -4.91 -4.39 9.16
N LYS A 123 -5.92 -5.25 9.14
CA LYS A 123 -5.77 -6.62 8.62
C LYS A 123 -5.35 -6.62 7.14
N ILE A 124 -6.02 -5.85 6.30
CA ILE A 124 -5.74 -5.75 4.86
C ILE A 124 -4.35 -5.17 4.62
N THR A 125 -3.98 -4.10 5.32
CA THR A 125 -2.66 -3.47 5.13
C THR A 125 -1.53 -4.41 5.56
N ARG A 126 -1.68 -5.16 6.64
CA ARG A 126 -0.71 -6.20 7.05
C ARG A 126 -0.61 -7.32 6.03
N GLU A 127 -1.72 -7.74 5.45
CA GLU A 127 -1.74 -8.83 4.50
C GLU A 127 -1.14 -8.43 3.15
N TYR A 128 -1.51 -7.28 2.60
CA TYR A 128 -1.16 -6.88 1.24
C TYR A 128 -0.01 -5.88 1.15
N LEU A 129 0.07 -4.93 2.08
CA LEU A 129 1.15 -3.93 2.12
C LEU A 129 2.31 -4.36 3.03
N LYS A 130 2.15 -5.44 3.80
CA LYS A 130 3.13 -5.96 4.79
C LYS A 130 3.46 -4.95 5.91
N LEU A 131 2.58 -3.98 6.14
CA LEU A 131 2.70 -2.98 7.20
C LEU A 131 1.39 -2.87 7.99
N PRO A 132 1.44 -2.70 9.31
CA PRO A 132 0.27 -2.32 10.08
C PRO A 132 -0.23 -0.94 9.67
N LEU A 133 -1.56 -0.71 9.76
CA LEU A 133 -2.16 0.58 9.41
C LEU A 133 -1.50 1.76 10.14
N ALA A 134 -1.11 1.57 11.40
CA ALA A 134 -0.47 2.60 12.22
C ALA A 134 0.95 3.01 11.76
N GLU A 135 1.61 2.21 10.93
CA GLU A 135 2.92 2.51 10.35
C GLU A 135 2.82 3.23 9.00
N LEU A 136 1.62 3.28 8.41
CA LEU A 136 1.36 4.05 7.21
C LEU A 136 1.23 5.54 7.53
N LYS A 137 1.59 6.42 6.59
CA LYS A 137 1.57 7.88 6.77
C LYS A 137 0.16 8.49 6.78
N GLY A 138 -0.88 7.68 6.58
CA GLY A 138 -2.27 8.13 6.59
C GLY A 138 -2.65 9.02 5.41
N VAL A 139 -1.90 8.98 4.31
CA VAL A 139 -2.23 9.75 3.09
C VAL A 139 -3.64 9.40 2.63
N GLY A 140 -4.47 10.42 2.41
CA GLY A 140 -5.84 10.27 1.96
C GLY A 140 -6.86 9.88 3.03
N LEU A 141 -6.46 9.59 4.28
CA LEU A 141 -7.42 9.27 5.36
C LEU A 141 -8.35 10.44 5.68
N ASP A 142 -7.92 11.68 5.46
CA ASP A 142 -8.71 12.91 5.63
C ASP A 142 -9.89 13.03 4.66
N ARG A 143 -9.92 12.20 3.61
CA ARG A 143 -11.04 12.12 2.65
C ARG A 143 -12.16 11.17 3.11
N PHE A 144 -11.91 10.38 4.16
CA PHE A 144 -12.94 9.62 4.86
C PHE A 144 -13.53 10.44 6.01
N VAL A 145 -14.72 10.07 6.46
CA VAL A 145 -15.29 10.55 7.70
C VAL A 145 -15.05 9.49 8.77
N TYR A 146 -14.21 9.78 9.75
CA TYR A 146 -14.00 8.86 10.87
C TYR A 146 -15.02 9.11 11.98
N TRP A 147 -15.61 8.04 12.52
CA TRP A 147 -16.48 8.10 13.68
C TRP A 147 -15.98 7.21 14.81
N GLU A 148 -15.54 7.86 15.89
CA GLU A 148 -14.95 7.19 17.05
C GLU A 148 -15.91 6.17 17.70
N LYS A 149 -17.22 6.45 17.72
CA LYS A 149 -18.24 5.57 18.34
C LYS A 149 -18.24 4.15 17.76
N THR A 150 -17.93 4.02 16.49
CA THR A 150 -17.97 2.75 15.75
C THR A 150 -16.58 2.25 15.36
N ASP A 151 -15.55 3.09 15.56
CA ASP A 151 -14.19 2.87 15.09
C ASP A 151 -14.12 2.55 13.59
N CYS A 152 -14.85 3.35 12.79
CA CYS A 152 -15.01 3.16 11.36
C CYS A 152 -14.70 4.42 10.56
N TYR A 153 -14.19 4.21 9.35
CA TYR A 153 -14.09 5.21 8.31
C TYR A 153 -15.28 5.09 7.34
N TYR A 154 -15.97 6.20 7.10
CA TYR A 154 -17.13 6.26 6.21
C TYR A 154 -16.81 6.96 4.92
N PHE A 155 -17.36 6.48 3.83
CA PHE A 155 -17.15 7.06 2.52
C PHE A 155 -18.30 6.74 1.55
N LYS A 156 -18.40 7.56 0.52
CA LYS A 156 -19.25 7.33 -0.63
C LYS A 156 -18.48 6.50 -1.66
N PRO A 157 -19.08 5.43 -2.24
CA PRO A 157 -18.41 4.65 -3.26
C PRO A 157 -18.07 5.52 -4.48
N ALA A 158 -16.87 5.37 -4.99
CA ALA A 158 -16.55 5.84 -6.35
C ALA A 158 -17.13 4.85 -7.38
N GLY A 159 -17.18 5.30 -8.64
CA GLY A 159 -17.63 4.44 -9.74
C GLY A 159 -16.86 3.12 -9.80
N THR A 160 -17.56 2.06 -10.22
CA THR A 160 -17.12 0.66 -10.17
C THR A 160 -16.14 0.26 -11.28
N ASN A 161 -15.47 1.20 -11.93
CA ASN A 161 -14.53 0.86 -12.99
C ASN A 161 -13.31 0.17 -12.40
N VAL A 162 -13.20 -1.13 -12.65
CA VAL A 162 -12.02 -1.92 -12.32
C VAL A 162 -10.96 -1.65 -13.37
N LEU A 163 -9.79 -1.21 -12.92
CA LEU A 163 -8.63 -1.02 -13.76
C LEU A 163 -7.79 -2.29 -13.71
N LEU A 164 -7.72 -2.99 -14.85
CA LEU A 164 -6.68 -3.99 -15.04
C LEU A 164 -5.50 -3.31 -15.72
N PRO A 165 -4.29 -3.43 -15.16
CA PRO A 165 -3.10 -2.85 -15.78
C PRO A 165 -2.75 -3.62 -17.06
N GLU A 166 -2.38 -2.90 -18.12
CA GLU A 166 -1.71 -3.47 -19.27
C GLU A 166 -0.21 -3.49 -19.01
N ILE A 167 0.35 -4.65 -18.71
CA ILE A 167 1.78 -4.82 -18.43
C ILE A 167 2.55 -4.74 -19.74
N THR A 168 3.45 -3.77 -19.87
CA THR A 168 4.29 -3.53 -21.05
C THR A 168 5.65 -4.24 -20.96
N GLY A 169 6.14 -4.50 -19.75
CA GLY A 169 7.38 -5.23 -19.50
C GLY A 169 7.74 -5.34 -18.04
N ALA A 170 8.69 -6.21 -17.71
CA ALA A 170 9.25 -6.28 -16.37
C ALA A 170 10.74 -6.66 -16.40
N TYR A 171 11.53 -6.07 -15.49
CA TYR A 171 12.98 -6.18 -15.49
C TYR A 171 13.51 -6.38 -14.07
N ARG A 172 14.35 -7.40 -13.89
CA ARG A 172 15.04 -7.68 -12.64
C ARG A 172 16.23 -6.76 -12.50
N GLN A 173 16.32 -6.08 -11.37
CA GLN A 173 17.42 -5.19 -11.02
C GLN A 173 18.56 -5.96 -10.33
N ASP A 174 19.75 -5.34 -10.21
CA ASP A 174 20.92 -5.93 -9.57
C ASP A 174 20.73 -6.21 -8.07
N ASP A 175 19.83 -5.46 -7.41
CA ASP A 175 19.45 -5.66 -6.01
C ASP A 175 18.41 -6.79 -5.81
N GLY A 176 17.99 -7.43 -6.90
CA GLY A 176 16.99 -8.50 -6.90
C GLY A 176 15.54 -8.02 -6.95
N SER A 177 15.29 -6.71 -6.87
CA SER A 177 13.96 -6.16 -7.09
C SER A 177 13.52 -6.33 -8.55
N ILE A 178 12.23 -6.19 -8.79
CA ILE A 178 11.65 -6.22 -10.13
C ILE A 178 10.91 -4.91 -10.36
N ARG A 179 11.20 -4.24 -11.48
CA ARG A 179 10.44 -3.11 -12.00
C ARG A 179 9.49 -3.61 -13.08
N MET A 180 8.19 -3.50 -12.84
CA MET A 180 7.14 -3.84 -13.78
C MET A 180 6.51 -2.57 -14.33
N TYR A 181 6.58 -2.41 -15.64
CA TYR A 181 6.02 -1.27 -16.38
C TYR A 181 4.61 -1.61 -16.85
N TYR A 182 3.69 -0.64 -16.74
CA TYR A 182 2.30 -0.84 -17.10
C TYR A 182 1.57 0.47 -17.43
N HIS A 183 0.45 0.36 -18.13
CA HIS A 183 -0.50 1.44 -18.36
C HIS A 183 -1.82 1.15 -17.64
N ASN A 184 -2.43 2.19 -17.07
CA ASN A 184 -3.81 2.15 -16.60
C ASN A 184 -4.75 2.47 -17.76
N GLN A 185 -5.61 1.55 -18.18
CA GLN A 185 -6.43 1.67 -19.38
C GLN A 185 -7.53 2.77 -19.36
N LEU A 186 -7.75 3.48 -18.24
CA LEU A 186 -8.84 4.46 -18.12
C LEU A 186 -8.48 5.89 -18.49
N GLU A 187 -7.22 6.23 -18.62
CA GLU A 187 -6.79 7.58 -18.91
C GLU A 187 -6.17 7.65 -20.32
N SER A 188 -6.52 8.65 -21.09
CA SER A 188 -5.90 8.85 -22.42
C SER A 188 -5.44 10.32 -22.56
N PRO A 189 -4.15 10.58 -22.73
CA PRO A 189 -3.03 9.63 -22.72
C PRO A 189 -2.70 9.14 -21.29
N THR A 190 -2.54 7.85 -21.12
CA THR A 190 -2.12 7.26 -19.85
C THR A 190 -0.62 7.42 -19.67
N PRO A 191 -0.13 7.99 -18.57
CA PRO A 191 1.29 7.89 -18.27
C PRO A 191 1.69 6.42 -18.09
N GLU A 192 2.89 6.08 -18.55
CA GLU A 192 3.48 4.81 -18.19
C GLU A 192 3.83 4.83 -16.69
N MET A 193 3.47 3.77 -16.00
CA MET A 193 3.74 3.59 -14.58
C MET A 193 4.76 2.48 -14.39
N VAL A 194 5.52 2.55 -13.30
CA VAL A 194 6.41 1.49 -12.88
C VAL A 194 6.17 1.15 -11.42
N VAL A 195 5.78 -0.10 -11.16
CA VAL A 195 5.76 -0.64 -9.81
C VAL A 195 7.05 -1.40 -9.54
N THR A 196 7.66 -1.12 -8.39
CA THR A 196 8.83 -1.87 -7.92
C THR A 196 8.37 -2.86 -6.86
N VAL A 197 8.73 -4.13 -7.06
CA VAL A 197 8.42 -5.22 -6.13
C VAL A 197 9.67 -6.00 -5.76
N LEU A 198 9.68 -6.59 -4.58
CA LEU A 198 10.73 -7.51 -4.14
C LEU A 198 10.13 -8.92 -4.03
N PRO A 199 10.67 -9.93 -4.75
CA PRO A 199 10.28 -11.33 -4.58
C PRO A 199 10.58 -11.79 -3.15
N GLU A 200 9.58 -12.32 -2.46
CA GLU A 200 9.70 -12.76 -1.07
C GLU A 200 8.76 -13.94 -0.79
N ASN A 201 9.33 -15.07 -0.34
CA ASN A 201 8.57 -16.26 0.09
C ASN A 201 7.53 -16.77 -0.92
N GLY A 202 7.83 -16.74 -2.23
CA GLY A 202 6.94 -17.18 -3.30
C GLY A 202 5.83 -16.19 -3.66
N THR A 203 5.93 -14.96 -3.20
CA THR A 203 5.04 -13.84 -3.49
C THR A 203 5.86 -12.57 -3.76
N TYR A 204 5.23 -11.39 -3.76
CA TYR A 204 5.90 -10.12 -3.97
C TYR A 204 5.55 -9.13 -2.84
N ARG A 205 6.56 -8.41 -2.36
CA ARG A 205 6.39 -7.24 -1.49
C ARG A 205 6.51 -5.98 -2.34
N ILE A 206 5.52 -5.11 -2.23
CA ILE A 206 5.49 -3.84 -2.95
C ILE A 206 6.46 -2.86 -2.29
N ILE A 207 7.22 -2.14 -3.09
CA ILE A 207 8.16 -1.10 -2.63
C ILE A 207 7.63 0.28 -3.01
N SER A 208 7.35 0.52 -4.30
CA SER A 208 6.92 1.81 -4.81
C SER A 208 6.05 1.66 -6.05
N ASN A 209 5.34 2.72 -6.41
CA ASN A 209 4.61 2.85 -7.67
C ASN A 209 4.79 4.27 -8.18
N GLN A 210 5.36 4.46 -9.37
CA GLN A 210 5.84 5.75 -9.85
C GLN A 210 5.45 5.98 -11.30
N ILE A 211 5.29 7.26 -11.67
CA ILE A 211 5.17 7.66 -13.07
C ILE A 211 6.56 7.60 -13.72
N VAL A 212 6.65 7.00 -14.90
CA VAL A 212 7.86 7.03 -15.74
C VAL A 212 7.97 8.41 -16.37
N GLN A 213 9.13 9.07 -16.19
CA GLN A 213 9.40 10.42 -16.68
C GLN A 213 10.27 10.43 -17.95
#